data_dc34450b89635a7d79c7c703cdf22fb7
#
_entry.id   dc34450b89635a7d79c7c703cdf22fb7
#
_cell.length_a   1.000
_cell.length_b   1.000
_cell.length_c   1.000
_cell.angle_alpha   90.00
_cell.angle_beta   90.00
_cell.angle_gamma   90.00
#
_symmetry.space_group_name_H-M   'P 1'
#
loop_
_entity.id
_entity.type
_entity.pdbx_description
1 polymer ?
#
loop_
_entity_poly.entity_id
_entity_poly.type
_entity_poly.pdbx_seq_one_letter_code
_entity_poly.pdbx_strand_id
1 'polypeptide(L)'
;AGHDNNRDFYMAALQETRNMNLAMYTRWYPQIVYNHHQAAPKGTVIVIPPYRDPYNYNIDPMIPVGLEALGSAMNLRYLQENKPGAVSKGGSVYSTWWNGGLRTMPYFHNMLGVLTEIVGNPTPMQIPYLPERQLPDSNLPAPVAAQTWHFRQSIDYSLTANWALLDYASRHREQLLWNIYWMGRNAIARGSTDTWTASPTRLAEAAAQAKAAATDAPQDGLGPRQVAQWLQRPDQRDARGYIIPTDQADLPTAVAFVNALQLAGVEVQRASRAFVVAGKSYPAGSFVVRADQAFRAHVRDMFEPQDHPHD
;
A
#
# COMPACT_ATOMS: atom_id res chain seq x y z
N ALA A 1 3.99 27.64 5.46
CA ALA A 1 3.33 26.34 5.32
C ALA A 1 4.41 25.28 5.41
N GLY A 2 4.21 24.31 6.28
CA GLY A 2 5.12 23.19 6.45
C GLY A 2 4.90 22.10 5.40
N HIS A 3 5.69 21.07 5.50
CA HIS A 3 5.52 19.83 4.76
C HIS A 3 4.31 19.05 5.34
N ASP A 4 3.49 18.46 4.48
CA ASP A 4 2.36 17.61 4.88
C ASP A 4 2.90 16.27 5.44
N ASN A 5 2.64 15.99 6.72
CA ASN A 5 3.10 14.75 7.33
C ASN A 5 2.45 13.50 6.71
N ASN A 6 1.24 13.60 6.15
CA ASN A 6 0.61 12.50 5.40
C ASN A 6 1.19 12.34 3.97
N ARG A 7 2.35 12.92 3.69
CA ARG A 7 3.17 12.73 2.49
C ARG A 7 4.62 12.37 2.83
N ASP A 8 4.92 12.15 4.11
CA ASP A 8 6.29 12.09 4.64
C ASP A 8 6.70 10.68 5.14
N PHE A 9 5.80 9.71 5.16
CA PHE A 9 6.05 8.42 5.84
C PHE A 9 7.23 7.65 5.24
N TYR A 10 7.47 7.69 3.93
CA TYR A 10 8.61 7.05 3.29
C TYR A 10 9.94 7.78 3.53
N MET A 11 9.91 9.11 3.71
CA MET A 11 11.10 9.94 3.92
C MET A 11 11.42 10.13 5.41
N ALA A 12 10.39 10.19 6.25
CA ALA A 12 10.49 10.47 7.68
C ALA A 12 11.31 11.75 7.97
N ALA A 13 11.06 12.83 7.20
CA ALA A 13 11.74 14.11 7.37
C ALA A 13 11.25 14.86 8.61
N LEU A 14 9.96 14.75 8.94
CA LEU A 14 9.34 15.39 10.09
C LEU A 14 9.51 14.56 11.37
N GLN A 15 9.59 15.22 12.52
CA GLN A 15 9.74 14.52 13.80
C GLN A 15 8.53 13.65 14.14
N GLU A 16 7.34 14.09 13.78
CA GLU A 16 6.08 13.36 13.98
C GLU A 16 6.09 12.03 13.23
N THR A 17 6.44 12.04 11.95
CA THR A 17 6.52 10.84 11.12
C THR A 17 7.65 9.90 11.58
N ARG A 18 8.79 10.44 12.04
CA ARG A 18 9.86 9.64 12.68
C ARG A 18 9.35 8.89 13.89
N ASN A 19 8.65 9.58 14.78
CA ASN A 19 8.10 8.99 15.99
C ASN A 19 7.06 7.89 15.67
N MET A 20 6.19 8.15 14.68
CA MET A 20 5.19 7.19 14.23
C MET A 20 5.83 5.96 13.57
N ASN A 21 6.80 6.16 12.67
CA ASN A 21 7.52 5.05 12.04
C ASN A 21 8.24 4.18 13.06
N LEU A 22 8.96 4.78 14.03
CA LEU A 22 9.58 4.05 15.13
C LEU A 22 8.57 3.23 15.94
N ALA A 23 7.41 3.81 16.25
CA ALA A 23 6.37 3.09 16.96
C ALA A 23 5.82 1.92 16.14
N MET A 24 5.41 2.18 14.89
CA MET A 24 4.70 1.21 14.06
C MET A 24 5.61 0.12 13.50
N TYR A 25 6.80 0.47 13.01
CA TYR A 25 7.62 -0.44 12.20
C TYR A 25 8.84 -1.01 12.91
N THR A 26 9.14 -0.57 14.14
CA THR A 26 10.27 -1.08 14.91
C THR A 26 9.92 -1.59 16.31
N ARG A 27 8.74 -1.23 16.85
CA ARG A 27 8.38 -1.54 18.24
C ARG A 27 7.08 -2.32 18.40
N TRP A 28 5.98 -1.87 17.78
CA TRP A 28 4.63 -2.38 18.04
C TRP A 28 4.10 -3.33 16.96
N TYR A 29 4.45 -3.11 15.70
CA TYR A 29 3.99 -3.90 14.55
C TYR A 29 2.46 -4.09 14.56
N PRO A 30 1.68 -2.99 14.53
CA PRO A 30 0.23 -3.08 14.60
C PRO A 30 -0.32 -3.81 13.37
N GLN A 31 -1.37 -4.62 13.54
CA GLN A 31 -1.99 -5.33 12.44
C GLN A 31 -2.91 -4.42 11.61
N ILE A 32 -3.46 -3.38 12.26
CA ILE A 32 -4.32 -2.36 11.65
C ILE A 32 -3.81 -0.98 12.07
N VAL A 33 -3.67 -0.08 11.10
CA VAL A 33 -3.39 1.35 11.31
C VAL A 33 -4.58 2.13 10.78
N TYR A 34 -5.24 2.92 11.62
CA TYR A 34 -6.45 3.66 11.25
C TYR A 34 -6.30 5.16 11.45
N ASN A 35 -6.66 5.94 10.45
CA ASN A 35 -6.71 7.41 10.51
C ASN A 35 -8.00 7.98 9.94
N HIS A 36 -8.38 9.15 10.44
CA HIS A 36 -9.58 9.91 10.05
C HIS A 36 -9.20 11.17 9.28
N HIS A 37 -9.93 11.43 8.19
CA HIS A 37 -9.80 12.62 7.36
C HIS A 37 -11.17 13.21 7.02
N GLN A 38 -11.21 14.37 6.35
CA GLN A 38 -12.41 15.19 6.12
C GLN A 38 -12.57 15.62 4.66
N ALA A 39 -12.56 14.66 3.73
CA ALA A 39 -12.71 14.94 2.30
C ALA A 39 -13.61 13.92 1.59
N ALA A 40 -14.80 13.67 2.14
CA ALA A 40 -15.77 12.79 1.49
C ALA A 40 -16.18 13.32 0.11
N PRO A 41 -16.33 12.46 -0.91
CA PRO A 41 -16.85 12.86 -2.21
C PRO A 41 -18.26 13.44 -2.11
N LYS A 42 -18.57 14.43 -2.96
CA LYS A 42 -19.91 15.05 -3.01
C LYS A 42 -20.99 13.99 -3.18
N GLY A 43 -22.11 14.13 -2.47
CA GLY A 43 -23.23 13.19 -2.49
C GLY A 43 -22.98 11.89 -1.73
N THR A 44 -21.93 11.83 -0.93
CA THR A 44 -21.62 10.73 0.02
C THR A 44 -21.36 11.30 1.40
N VAL A 45 -21.21 10.42 2.40
CA VAL A 45 -20.93 10.82 3.78
C VAL A 45 -19.53 10.46 4.20
N ILE A 46 -19.10 9.25 3.90
CA ILE A 46 -17.81 8.75 4.37
C ILE A 46 -17.21 7.75 3.38
N VAL A 47 -15.92 7.89 3.10
CA VAL A 47 -15.16 6.87 2.40
C VAL A 47 -14.65 5.83 3.39
N ILE A 48 -14.81 4.56 3.04
CA ILE A 48 -14.33 3.40 3.79
C ILE A 48 -13.53 2.47 2.85
N PRO A 49 -12.70 1.53 3.37
CA PRO A 49 -12.06 0.53 2.53
C PRO A 49 -13.11 -0.42 1.88
N PRO A 50 -12.75 -1.16 0.81
CA PRO A 50 -11.51 -1.03 0.08
C PRO A 50 -11.47 0.22 -0.82
N TYR A 51 -10.27 0.58 -1.27
CA TYR A 51 -10.06 1.73 -2.14
C TYR A 51 -9.94 1.28 -3.60
N ARG A 52 -9.87 2.24 -4.53
CA ARG A 52 -9.78 1.94 -5.95
C ARG A 52 -8.41 1.39 -6.36
N ASP A 53 -8.38 0.69 -7.46
CA ASP A 53 -7.16 0.33 -8.17
C ASP A 53 -6.40 1.59 -8.66
N PRO A 54 -5.09 1.49 -8.94
CA PRO A 54 -4.30 0.27 -8.83
C PRO A 54 -3.77 0.00 -7.41
N TYR A 55 -3.64 -1.28 -7.08
CA TYR A 55 -2.80 -1.72 -5.97
C TYR A 55 -1.34 -1.84 -6.43
N ASN A 56 -0.39 -1.46 -5.57
CA ASN A 56 1.02 -1.66 -5.86
C ASN A 56 1.34 -3.17 -5.83
N TYR A 57 1.94 -3.67 -6.90
CA TYR A 57 2.23 -5.10 -7.09
C TYR A 57 3.34 -5.65 -6.16
N ASN A 58 4.03 -4.79 -5.39
CA ASN A 58 4.99 -5.22 -4.38
C ASN A 58 4.32 -5.69 -3.09
N ILE A 59 3.11 -5.22 -2.77
CA ILE A 59 2.41 -5.58 -1.52
C ILE A 59 1.89 -7.03 -1.59
N ASP A 60 1.73 -7.64 -0.42
CA ASP A 60 1.17 -8.99 -0.33
C ASP A 60 -0.33 -8.98 -0.68
N PRO A 61 -0.84 -9.95 -1.47
CA PRO A 61 -2.25 -10.00 -1.85
C PRO A 61 -3.23 -10.18 -0.68
N MET A 62 -2.77 -10.55 0.49
CA MET A 62 -3.60 -10.58 1.71
C MET A 62 -4.01 -9.17 2.17
N ILE A 63 -3.29 -8.13 1.76
CA ILE A 63 -3.62 -6.73 2.10
C ILE A 63 -4.93 -6.29 1.44
N PRO A 64 -5.08 -6.30 0.10
CA PRO A 64 -6.36 -5.92 -0.53
C PRO A 64 -7.54 -6.77 -0.04
N VAL A 65 -7.36 -8.08 0.11
CA VAL A 65 -8.42 -8.96 0.61
C VAL A 65 -8.78 -8.64 2.06
N GLY A 66 -7.79 -8.36 2.91
CA GLY A 66 -8.03 -7.95 4.29
C GLY A 66 -8.76 -6.60 4.40
N LEU A 67 -8.45 -5.65 3.50
CA LEU A 67 -9.16 -4.37 3.41
C LEU A 67 -10.61 -4.55 2.94
N GLU A 68 -10.88 -5.46 2.02
CA GLU A 68 -12.26 -5.80 1.61
C GLU A 68 -13.08 -6.37 2.77
N ALA A 69 -12.52 -7.32 3.51
CA ALA A 69 -13.18 -7.93 4.66
C ALA A 69 -13.50 -6.90 5.76
N LEU A 70 -12.52 -6.06 6.11
CA LEU A 70 -12.70 -4.99 7.08
C LEU A 70 -13.71 -3.95 6.60
N GLY A 71 -13.60 -3.51 5.34
CA GLY A 71 -14.51 -2.54 4.74
C GLY A 71 -15.96 -3.04 4.69
N SER A 72 -16.16 -4.31 4.38
CA SER A 72 -17.48 -4.96 4.42
C SER A 72 -18.08 -4.97 5.83
N ALA A 73 -17.25 -5.26 6.86
CA ALA A 73 -17.68 -5.20 8.26
C ALA A 73 -18.05 -3.77 8.69
N MET A 74 -17.27 -2.77 8.27
CA MET A 74 -17.58 -1.36 8.53
C MET A 74 -18.90 -0.95 7.85
N ASN A 75 -19.07 -1.29 6.57
CA ASN A 75 -20.27 -0.94 5.83
C ASN A 75 -21.52 -1.60 6.42
N LEU A 76 -21.44 -2.89 6.77
CA LEU A 76 -22.54 -3.59 7.42
C LEU A 76 -22.93 -2.90 8.74
N ARG A 77 -21.96 -2.43 9.54
CA ARG A 77 -22.24 -1.70 10.78
C ARG A 77 -22.96 -0.38 10.52
N TYR A 78 -22.58 0.38 9.49
CA TYR A 78 -23.29 1.59 9.09
C TYR A 78 -24.75 1.30 8.72
N LEU A 79 -25.00 0.24 7.94
CA LEU A 79 -26.35 -0.17 7.55
C LEU A 79 -27.20 -0.60 8.75
N GLN A 80 -26.63 -1.35 9.70
CA GLN A 80 -27.29 -1.77 10.94
C GLN A 80 -27.69 -0.58 11.83
N GLU A 81 -26.91 0.50 11.77
CA GLU A 81 -27.20 1.74 12.51
C GLU A 81 -28.01 2.77 11.69
N ASN A 82 -28.57 2.37 10.51
CA ASN A 82 -29.31 3.26 9.61
C ASN A 82 -28.50 4.50 9.20
N LYS A 83 -27.22 4.33 8.90
CA LYS A 83 -26.27 5.38 8.49
C LYS A 83 -25.86 5.21 7.02
N PRO A 84 -26.65 5.74 6.05
CA PRO A 84 -26.36 5.64 4.62
C PRO A 84 -25.20 6.54 4.21
N GLY A 85 -24.70 6.39 2.97
CA GLY A 85 -23.70 7.26 2.37
C GLY A 85 -22.25 6.83 2.55
N ALA A 86 -22.01 5.61 3.06
CA ALA A 86 -20.67 5.02 3.06
C ALA A 86 -20.31 4.55 1.65
N VAL A 87 -19.16 5.02 1.14
CA VAL A 87 -18.69 4.73 -0.23
C VAL A 87 -17.30 4.08 -0.19
N SER A 88 -17.07 3.13 -1.11
CA SER A 88 -15.80 2.40 -1.22
C SER A 88 -15.35 2.28 -2.69
N LYS A 89 -14.23 1.62 -2.94
CA LYS A 89 -13.72 1.28 -4.29
C LYS A 89 -13.68 2.49 -5.23
N GLY A 90 -14.25 2.33 -6.43
CA GLY A 90 -14.33 3.37 -7.47
C GLY A 90 -15.22 4.56 -7.15
N GLY A 91 -15.97 4.54 -6.04
CA GLY A 91 -16.74 5.70 -5.58
C GLY A 91 -15.90 6.85 -5.01
N SER A 92 -14.58 6.66 -4.85
CA SER A 92 -13.63 7.67 -4.41
C SER A 92 -12.36 7.67 -5.27
N VAL A 93 -11.52 8.69 -5.12
CA VAL A 93 -10.27 8.87 -5.90
C VAL A 93 -9.03 8.24 -5.25
N TYR A 94 -9.17 7.60 -4.10
CA TYR A 94 -8.04 7.13 -3.30
C TYR A 94 -7.53 5.77 -3.81
N SER A 95 -6.41 5.78 -4.53
CA SER A 95 -5.70 4.55 -4.93
C SER A 95 -4.82 3.99 -3.79
N THR A 96 -4.23 2.83 -4.00
CA THR A 96 -3.40 2.10 -3.01
C THR A 96 -1.96 1.95 -3.45
N TRP A 97 -1.49 2.80 -4.35
CA TRP A 97 -0.18 2.68 -4.98
C TRP A 97 0.98 3.21 -4.12
N TRP A 98 0.90 4.46 -3.69
CA TRP A 98 2.04 5.20 -3.18
C TRP A 98 2.33 4.94 -1.69
N ASN A 99 3.62 4.83 -1.32
CA ASN A 99 4.08 4.50 0.03
C ASN A 99 4.23 5.69 1.00
N GLY A 100 3.89 6.91 0.61
CA GLY A 100 4.17 8.10 1.43
C GLY A 100 3.06 8.52 2.39
N GLY A 101 1.86 7.90 2.31
CA GLY A 101 0.73 8.20 3.18
C GLY A 101 0.64 7.29 4.41
N LEU A 102 0.06 7.79 5.51
CA LEU A 102 -0.17 7.00 6.73
C LEU A 102 -1.04 5.76 6.45
N ARG A 103 -1.97 5.84 5.50
CA ARG A 103 -2.80 4.70 5.10
C ARG A 103 -2.02 3.65 4.31
N THR A 104 -1.17 4.08 3.37
CA THR A 104 -0.57 3.18 2.37
C THR A 104 0.79 2.63 2.78
N MET A 105 1.58 3.37 3.54
CA MET A 105 2.85 2.87 4.07
C MET A 105 2.71 1.54 4.84
N PRO A 106 1.66 1.31 5.67
CA PRO A 106 1.43 0.03 6.33
C PRO A 106 1.30 -1.16 5.40
N TYR A 107 0.77 -0.99 4.16
CA TYR A 107 0.64 -2.10 3.21
C TYR A 107 1.99 -2.73 2.85
N PHE A 108 3.02 -1.90 2.71
CA PHE A 108 4.39 -2.33 2.44
C PHE A 108 5.07 -2.96 3.67
N HIS A 109 4.41 -2.90 4.83
CA HIS A 109 4.85 -3.43 6.12
C HIS A 109 3.93 -4.56 6.63
N ASN A 110 3.15 -5.19 5.74
CA ASN A 110 2.26 -6.31 6.06
C ASN A 110 1.12 -5.95 7.04
N MET A 111 0.66 -4.68 7.03
CA MET A 111 -0.35 -4.15 7.94
C MET A 111 -1.52 -3.58 7.15
N LEU A 112 -2.74 -3.69 7.67
CA LEU A 112 -3.93 -3.08 7.08
C LEU A 112 -3.97 -1.59 7.43
N GLY A 113 -3.69 -0.74 6.45
CA GLY A 113 -3.84 0.71 6.59
C GLY A 113 -5.25 1.17 6.24
N VAL A 114 -5.94 1.81 7.14
CA VAL A 114 -7.32 2.27 6.96
C VAL A 114 -7.39 3.77 7.04
N LEU A 115 -8.08 4.35 6.09
CA LEU A 115 -8.46 5.75 6.02
C LEU A 115 -9.98 5.84 5.94
N THR A 116 -10.57 6.74 6.71
CA THR A 116 -11.92 7.23 6.42
C THR A 116 -11.86 8.71 6.07
N GLU A 117 -12.62 9.11 5.04
CA GLU A 117 -12.80 10.49 4.63
C GLU A 117 -14.26 10.88 4.82
N ILE A 118 -14.54 11.66 5.84
CA ILE A 118 -15.91 12.03 6.18
C ILE A 118 -16.26 13.44 5.69
N VAL A 119 -17.53 13.72 5.59
CA VAL A 119 -18.04 15.09 5.43
C VAL A 119 -17.49 15.96 6.57
N GLY A 120 -16.74 17.00 6.23
CA GLY A 120 -15.99 17.82 7.19
C GLY A 120 -16.41 19.29 7.21
N ASN A 121 -15.46 20.21 7.26
CA ASN A 121 -15.68 21.64 7.35
C ASN A 121 -15.88 22.30 5.97
N PRO A 122 -16.58 23.46 5.93
CA PRO A 122 -17.36 24.05 7.02
C PRO A 122 -18.70 23.35 7.24
N THR A 123 -19.18 23.30 8.49
CA THR A 123 -20.52 22.83 8.84
C THR A 123 -21.32 23.93 9.50
N PRO A 124 -22.67 24.02 9.33
CA PRO A 124 -23.48 23.12 8.49
C PRO A 124 -23.16 23.26 7.00
N MET A 125 -23.23 22.15 6.27
CA MET A 125 -23.06 22.11 4.82
C MET A 125 -24.20 21.33 4.16
N GLN A 126 -24.35 21.45 2.84
CA GLN A 126 -25.36 20.70 2.10
C GLN A 126 -24.75 19.44 1.51
N ILE A 127 -25.34 18.28 1.78
CA ILE A 127 -25.18 17.10 0.93
C ILE A 127 -26.11 17.31 -0.26
N PRO A 128 -25.58 17.49 -1.47
CA PRO A 128 -26.41 17.79 -2.64
C PRO A 128 -27.15 16.54 -3.15
N TYR A 129 -28.25 16.75 -3.83
CA TYR A 129 -28.87 15.71 -4.65
C TYR A 129 -28.06 15.56 -5.94
N LEU A 130 -27.47 14.39 -6.13
CA LEU A 130 -26.73 14.02 -7.35
C LEU A 130 -27.43 12.80 -7.96
N PRO A 131 -28.10 12.92 -9.11
CA PRO A 131 -28.89 11.82 -9.70
C PRO A 131 -28.07 10.53 -9.88
N GLU A 132 -26.82 10.66 -10.29
CA GLU A 132 -25.87 9.54 -10.50
C GLU A 132 -25.49 8.79 -9.22
N ARG A 133 -25.79 9.34 -8.05
CA ARG A 133 -25.52 8.73 -6.73
C ARG A 133 -26.78 8.38 -5.94
N GLN A 134 -27.94 8.32 -6.59
CA GLN A 134 -29.21 7.99 -5.90
C GLN A 134 -29.63 6.53 -6.07
N LEU A 135 -28.97 5.78 -6.94
CA LEU A 135 -29.22 4.35 -7.07
C LEU A 135 -28.12 3.56 -6.33
N PRO A 136 -28.50 2.52 -5.57
CA PRO A 136 -27.53 1.62 -4.95
C PRO A 136 -26.64 0.94 -5.99
N ASP A 137 -25.35 0.89 -5.72
CA ASP A 137 -24.37 0.10 -6.48
C ASP A 137 -23.36 -0.58 -5.53
N SER A 138 -22.40 -1.31 -6.08
CA SER A 138 -21.38 -2.02 -5.30
C SER A 138 -20.42 -1.08 -4.55
N ASN A 139 -20.29 0.19 -4.96
CA ASN A 139 -19.45 1.19 -4.32
C ASN A 139 -20.22 1.98 -3.25
N LEU A 140 -21.53 2.20 -3.46
CA LEU A 140 -22.42 2.97 -2.61
C LEU A 140 -23.74 2.18 -2.40
N PRO A 141 -23.75 1.14 -1.55
CA PRO A 141 -24.93 0.26 -1.37
C PRO A 141 -26.15 0.96 -0.78
N ALA A 142 -25.96 2.04 -0.03
CA ALA A 142 -27.04 2.84 0.55
C ALA A 142 -26.79 4.33 0.30
N PRO A 143 -27.30 4.89 -0.80
CA PRO A 143 -27.24 6.31 -1.08
C PRO A 143 -27.82 7.17 0.04
N VAL A 144 -27.21 8.33 0.28
CA VAL A 144 -27.71 9.32 1.25
C VAL A 144 -28.62 10.32 0.56
N ALA A 145 -29.74 10.65 1.17
CA ALA A 145 -30.64 11.70 0.69
C ALA A 145 -29.99 13.08 0.83
N ALA A 146 -30.35 14.00 -0.08
CA ALA A 146 -29.95 15.40 0.03
C ALA A 146 -30.44 16.00 1.35
N GLN A 147 -29.54 16.63 2.10
CA GLN A 147 -29.83 17.16 3.43
C GLN A 147 -28.82 18.20 3.88
N THR A 148 -29.20 18.99 4.87
CA THR A 148 -28.24 19.79 5.63
C THR A 148 -27.48 18.88 6.59
N TRP A 149 -26.17 18.93 6.51
CA TRP A 149 -25.26 18.11 7.30
C TRP A 149 -24.61 18.92 8.42
N HIS A 150 -24.69 18.43 9.64
CA HIS A 150 -24.14 19.08 10.82
C HIS A 150 -22.92 18.29 11.35
N PHE A 151 -21.99 18.98 11.98
CA PHE A 151 -20.76 18.39 12.51
C PHE A 151 -20.99 17.21 13.47
N ARG A 152 -22.07 17.25 14.27
CA ARG A 152 -22.46 16.14 15.14
C ARG A 152 -22.67 14.84 14.38
N GLN A 153 -23.24 14.88 13.19
CA GLN A 153 -23.44 13.70 12.36
C GLN A 153 -22.11 13.09 11.90
N SER A 154 -21.10 13.92 11.58
CA SER A 154 -19.74 13.45 11.28
C SER A 154 -19.11 12.73 12.48
N ILE A 155 -19.27 13.28 13.69
CA ILE A 155 -18.80 12.61 14.91
C ILE A 155 -19.47 11.26 15.10
N ASP A 156 -20.80 11.18 14.95
CA ASP A 156 -21.56 9.96 15.14
C ASP A 156 -21.18 8.87 14.10
N TYR A 157 -20.89 9.25 12.86
CA TYR A 157 -20.37 8.32 11.85
C TYR A 157 -18.93 7.87 12.16
N SER A 158 -18.07 8.77 12.62
CA SER A 158 -16.71 8.43 13.02
C SER A 158 -16.68 7.47 14.21
N LEU A 159 -17.58 7.64 15.17
CA LEU A 159 -17.74 6.70 16.29
C LEU A 159 -18.17 5.31 15.81
N THR A 160 -19.11 5.24 14.87
CA THR A 160 -19.51 3.96 14.25
C THR A 160 -18.35 3.28 13.57
N ALA A 161 -17.51 4.03 12.81
CA ALA A 161 -16.31 3.51 12.19
C ALA A 161 -15.34 2.91 13.23
N ASN A 162 -15.08 3.64 14.31
CA ASN A 162 -14.23 3.18 15.40
C ASN A 162 -14.75 1.88 16.04
N TRP A 163 -16.05 1.83 16.36
CA TRP A 163 -16.66 0.63 16.92
C TRP A 163 -16.61 -0.56 15.97
N ALA A 164 -16.87 -0.35 14.67
CA ALA A 164 -16.79 -1.40 13.68
C ALA A 164 -15.37 -1.97 13.57
N LEU A 165 -14.36 -1.11 13.57
CA LEU A 165 -12.95 -1.51 13.48
C LEU A 165 -12.49 -2.24 14.75
N LEU A 166 -12.82 -1.73 15.93
CA LEU A 166 -12.47 -2.35 17.23
C LEU A 166 -13.13 -3.72 17.38
N ASP A 167 -14.41 -3.85 17.00
CA ASP A 167 -15.13 -5.12 17.05
C ASP A 167 -14.50 -6.13 16.06
N TYR A 168 -14.21 -5.69 14.82
CA TYR A 168 -13.51 -6.51 13.84
C TYR A 168 -12.14 -7.00 14.36
N ALA A 169 -11.32 -6.08 14.86
CA ALA A 169 -10.00 -6.41 15.40
C ALA A 169 -10.08 -7.40 16.58
N SER A 170 -11.03 -7.20 17.48
CA SER A 170 -11.27 -8.09 18.62
C SER A 170 -11.65 -9.51 18.20
N ARG A 171 -12.61 -9.63 17.28
CA ARG A 171 -13.10 -10.94 16.79
C ARG A 171 -12.09 -11.68 15.94
N HIS A 172 -11.26 -10.97 15.19
CA HIS A 172 -10.29 -11.53 14.25
C HIS A 172 -8.83 -11.45 14.73
N ARG A 173 -8.59 -11.22 16.04
CA ARG A 173 -7.24 -10.99 16.60
C ARG A 173 -6.22 -12.07 16.22
N GLU A 174 -6.60 -13.32 16.31
CA GLU A 174 -5.72 -14.45 15.99
C GLU A 174 -5.40 -14.50 14.49
N GLN A 175 -6.40 -14.30 13.64
CA GLN A 175 -6.23 -14.25 12.21
C GLN A 175 -5.36 -13.06 11.78
N LEU A 176 -5.56 -11.88 12.36
CA LEU A 176 -4.77 -10.69 12.07
C LEU A 176 -3.29 -10.88 12.46
N LEU A 177 -3.03 -11.47 13.65
CA LEU A 177 -1.67 -11.82 14.08
C LEU A 177 -1.03 -12.89 13.18
N TRP A 178 -1.80 -13.88 12.77
CA TRP A 178 -1.34 -14.91 11.85
C TRP A 178 -1.03 -14.32 10.47
N ASN A 179 -1.87 -13.43 9.98
CA ASN A 179 -1.71 -12.82 8.67
C ASN A 179 -0.43 -11.98 8.57
N ILE A 180 -0.14 -11.13 9.56
CA ILE A 180 1.10 -10.32 9.55
C ILE A 180 2.34 -11.22 9.59
N TYR A 181 2.32 -12.29 10.41
CA TYR A 181 3.40 -13.28 10.45
C TYR A 181 3.56 -13.99 9.09
N TRP A 182 2.45 -14.42 8.48
CA TRP A 182 2.47 -15.16 7.23
C TRP A 182 2.98 -14.31 6.07
N MET A 183 2.51 -13.07 5.96
CA MET A 183 3.00 -12.12 4.97
C MET A 183 4.50 -11.84 5.13
N GLY A 184 4.97 -11.64 6.35
CA GLY A 184 6.39 -11.45 6.64
C GLY A 184 7.23 -12.66 6.26
N ARG A 185 6.77 -13.87 6.60
CA ARG A 185 7.42 -15.15 6.20
C ARG A 185 7.48 -15.30 4.67
N ASN A 186 6.38 -15.01 3.98
CA ASN A 186 6.34 -15.04 2.51
C ASN A 186 7.32 -14.02 1.89
N ALA A 187 7.40 -12.82 2.44
CA ALA A 187 8.32 -11.79 2.01
C ALA A 187 9.79 -12.25 2.12
N ILE A 188 10.16 -12.86 3.25
CA ILE A 188 11.49 -13.44 3.47
C ILE A 188 11.78 -14.57 2.47
N ALA A 189 10.84 -15.52 2.30
CA ALA A 189 10.99 -16.62 1.37
C ALA A 189 11.16 -16.14 -0.08
N ARG A 190 10.35 -15.18 -0.51
CA ARG A 190 10.45 -14.57 -1.86
C ARG A 190 11.75 -13.78 -2.05
N GLY A 191 12.30 -13.18 -1.02
CA GLY A 191 13.58 -12.47 -1.06
C GLY A 191 14.78 -13.41 -1.13
N SER A 192 14.65 -14.67 -0.69
CA SER A 192 15.72 -15.68 -0.68
C SER A 192 15.68 -16.64 -1.88
N THR A 193 14.67 -16.56 -2.74
CA THR A 193 14.51 -17.40 -3.94
C THR A 193 14.44 -16.56 -5.21
N ASP A 194 14.61 -17.17 -6.38
CA ASP A 194 14.40 -16.49 -7.65
C ASP A 194 12.92 -16.23 -7.85
N THR A 195 12.59 -14.97 -8.03
CA THR A 195 11.22 -14.50 -8.31
C THR A 195 11.21 -13.46 -9.43
N TRP A 196 10.07 -13.34 -10.08
CA TRP A 196 9.84 -12.38 -11.16
C TRP A 196 8.51 -11.67 -10.89
N THR A 197 8.60 -10.44 -10.45
CA THR A 197 7.40 -9.62 -10.22
C THR A 197 6.90 -9.06 -11.54
N ALA A 198 5.65 -9.34 -11.88
CA ALA A 198 5.00 -8.73 -13.03
C ALA A 198 4.85 -7.22 -12.82
N SER A 199 5.12 -6.43 -13.86
CA SER A 199 4.89 -4.99 -13.89
C SER A 199 4.32 -4.58 -15.25
N PRO A 200 3.68 -3.41 -15.37
CA PRO A 200 3.10 -2.95 -16.63
C PRO A 200 4.07 -2.99 -17.80
N THR A 201 5.28 -2.47 -17.63
CA THR A 201 6.31 -2.47 -18.68
C THR A 201 6.71 -3.88 -19.06
N ARG A 202 6.99 -4.77 -18.09
CA ARG A 202 7.35 -6.17 -18.36
C ARG A 202 6.25 -6.93 -19.09
N LEU A 203 5.00 -6.70 -18.73
CA LEU A 203 3.85 -7.33 -19.39
C LEU A 203 3.68 -6.82 -20.83
N ALA A 204 3.86 -5.52 -21.05
CA ALA A 204 3.80 -4.93 -22.40
C ALA A 204 4.92 -5.45 -23.29
N GLU A 205 6.16 -5.56 -22.77
CA GLU A 205 7.29 -6.15 -23.50
C GLU A 205 7.05 -7.60 -23.87
N ALA A 206 6.55 -8.42 -22.94
CA ALA A 206 6.21 -9.81 -23.19
C ALA A 206 5.09 -9.95 -24.25
N ALA A 207 4.07 -9.10 -24.19
CA ALA A 207 3.01 -9.07 -25.19
C ALA A 207 3.52 -8.68 -26.59
N ALA A 208 4.44 -7.70 -26.67
CA ALA A 208 5.07 -7.30 -27.92
C ALA A 208 5.93 -8.43 -28.51
N GLN A 209 6.71 -9.12 -27.69
CA GLN A 209 7.51 -10.28 -28.10
C GLN A 209 6.62 -11.43 -28.56
N ALA A 210 5.52 -11.69 -27.87
CA ALA A 210 4.53 -12.68 -28.28
C ALA A 210 3.96 -12.38 -29.65
N LYS A 211 3.57 -11.14 -29.89
CA LYS A 211 3.03 -10.69 -31.17
C LYS A 211 4.06 -10.79 -32.31
N ALA A 212 5.32 -10.48 -32.02
CA ALA A 212 6.39 -10.57 -33.00
C ALA A 212 6.79 -12.01 -33.35
N ALA A 213 6.69 -12.94 -32.39
CA ALA A 213 7.04 -14.34 -32.55
C ALA A 213 5.93 -15.19 -33.21
N ALA A 214 4.70 -14.69 -33.21
CA ALA A 214 3.53 -15.45 -33.66
C ALA A 214 3.24 -15.19 -35.14
N THR A 215 3.47 -16.20 -35.95
CA THR A 215 2.72 -16.39 -37.22
C THR A 215 1.27 -16.77 -36.95
N ASP A 216 1.00 -17.35 -35.75
CA ASP A 216 -0.34 -17.66 -35.22
C ASP A 216 -0.32 -17.43 -33.71
N ALA A 217 -0.72 -16.24 -33.24
CA ALA A 217 -0.87 -15.97 -31.83
C ALA A 217 -1.99 -16.87 -31.25
N PRO A 218 -1.74 -17.62 -30.14
CA PRO A 218 -2.79 -18.39 -29.51
C PRO A 218 -3.90 -17.43 -29.08
N GLN A 219 -5.14 -17.67 -29.48
CA GLN A 219 -6.31 -16.88 -29.08
C GLN A 219 -6.50 -16.88 -27.55
N ASP A 220 -5.89 -17.84 -26.85
CA ASP A 220 -6.08 -18.10 -25.41
C ASP A 220 -4.93 -17.57 -24.52
N GLY A 221 -4.08 -16.65 -25.01
CA GLY A 221 -2.99 -16.06 -24.23
C GLY A 221 -1.68 -16.87 -24.26
N LEU A 222 -0.75 -16.54 -23.36
CA LEU A 222 0.58 -17.14 -23.29
C LEU A 222 0.58 -18.46 -22.53
N GLY A 223 1.15 -19.51 -23.14
CA GLY A 223 1.38 -20.77 -22.43
C GLY A 223 2.59 -20.72 -21.48
N PRO A 224 2.74 -21.74 -20.58
CA PRO A 224 3.81 -21.76 -19.57
C PRO A 224 5.23 -21.63 -20.15
N ARG A 225 5.50 -22.18 -21.35
CA ARG A 225 6.80 -22.08 -22.02
C ARG A 225 7.12 -20.66 -22.45
N GLN A 226 6.13 -19.95 -22.97
CA GLN A 226 6.26 -18.55 -23.41
C GLN A 226 6.42 -17.61 -22.21
N VAL A 227 5.67 -17.87 -21.12
CA VAL A 227 5.84 -17.15 -19.84
C VAL A 227 7.27 -17.35 -19.31
N ALA A 228 7.78 -18.58 -19.29
CA ALA A 228 9.15 -18.84 -18.87
C ALA A 228 10.19 -18.10 -19.75
N GLN A 229 9.98 -18.09 -21.05
CA GLN A 229 10.87 -17.46 -22.02
C GLN A 229 10.88 -15.92 -21.92
N TRP A 230 9.74 -15.29 -21.71
CA TRP A 230 9.60 -13.83 -21.84
C TRP A 230 9.48 -13.09 -20.51
N LEU A 231 8.90 -13.71 -19.47
CA LEU A 231 8.66 -13.09 -18.16
C LEU A 231 9.60 -13.61 -17.06
N GLN A 232 10.20 -14.78 -17.23
CA GLN A 232 11.08 -15.41 -16.24
C GLN A 232 12.54 -15.47 -16.71
N ARG A 233 12.97 -14.45 -17.42
CA ARG A 233 14.35 -14.36 -17.88
C ARG A 233 15.31 -14.10 -16.71
N PRO A 234 16.54 -14.69 -16.74
CA PRO A 234 17.53 -14.47 -15.66
C PRO A 234 17.90 -13.01 -15.42
N ASP A 235 17.94 -12.19 -16.49
CA ASP A 235 18.26 -10.76 -16.44
C ASP A 235 17.11 -9.89 -15.88
N GLN A 236 15.88 -10.42 -15.82
CA GLN A 236 14.70 -9.76 -15.27
C GLN A 236 14.31 -10.28 -13.88
N ARG A 237 15.16 -11.12 -13.29
CA ARG A 237 14.93 -11.64 -11.95
C ARG A 237 14.91 -10.51 -10.92
N ASP A 238 14.00 -10.60 -9.95
CA ASP A 238 13.93 -9.67 -8.83
C ASP A 238 15.25 -9.63 -8.06
N ALA A 239 15.68 -8.44 -7.65
CA ALA A 239 16.89 -8.27 -6.90
C ALA A 239 16.83 -9.01 -5.53
N ARG A 240 17.91 -9.73 -5.19
CA ARG A 240 18.10 -10.38 -3.88
C ARG A 240 18.56 -9.41 -2.80
N GLY A 241 18.93 -8.19 -3.19
CA GLY A 241 19.38 -7.12 -2.34
C GLY A 241 19.97 -5.98 -3.14
N TYR A 242 20.25 -4.90 -2.45
CA TYR A 242 20.75 -3.65 -3.01
C TYR A 242 22.01 -3.25 -2.27
N ILE A 243 22.97 -2.67 -2.99
CA ILE A 243 24.25 -2.23 -2.44
C ILE A 243 24.39 -0.73 -2.69
N ILE A 244 24.59 0.03 -1.63
CA ILE A 244 24.86 1.46 -1.69
C ILE A 244 26.35 1.63 -1.36
N PRO A 245 27.23 1.88 -2.38
CA PRO A 245 28.66 2.00 -2.16
C PRO A 245 29.01 3.30 -1.44
N THR A 246 30.10 3.30 -0.70
CA THR A 246 30.58 4.48 0.03
C THR A 246 31.47 5.40 -0.78
N ASP A 247 31.88 4.99 -1.98
CA ASP A 247 32.71 5.75 -2.91
C ASP A 247 31.90 6.53 -3.96
N GLN A 248 30.58 6.65 -3.76
CA GLN A 248 29.73 7.44 -4.63
C GLN A 248 29.84 8.95 -4.37
N ALA A 249 29.47 9.78 -5.36
CA ALA A 249 29.66 11.22 -5.34
C ALA A 249 28.90 11.95 -4.22
N ASP A 250 27.69 11.47 -3.84
CA ASP A 250 26.85 12.06 -2.78
C ASP A 250 26.57 11.06 -1.65
N LEU A 251 27.60 10.77 -0.87
CA LEU A 251 27.48 9.93 0.31
C LEU A 251 26.55 10.50 1.40
N PRO A 252 26.48 11.81 1.67
CA PRO A 252 25.54 12.36 2.66
C PRO A 252 24.07 12.05 2.32
N THR A 253 23.65 12.22 1.07
CA THR A 253 22.29 11.87 0.64
C THR A 253 22.03 10.36 0.71
N ALA A 254 23.01 9.54 0.37
CA ALA A 254 22.93 8.09 0.54
C ALA A 254 22.74 7.68 2.01
N VAL A 255 23.45 8.34 2.94
CA VAL A 255 23.27 8.11 4.38
C VAL A 255 21.87 8.57 4.84
N ALA A 256 21.37 9.69 4.35
CA ALA A 256 20.00 10.14 4.64
C ALA A 256 18.96 9.11 4.18
N PHE A 257 19.14 8.54 2.99
CA PHE A 257 18.28 7.46 2.47
C PHE A 257 18.35 6.19 3.35
N VAL A 258 19.54 5.75 3.75
CA VAL A 258 19.74 4.62 4.67
C VAL A 258 19.02 4.86 6.00
N ASN A 259 19.13 6.07 6.56
CA ASN A 259 18.45 6.43 7.81
C ASN A 259 16.91 6.38 7.64
N ALA A 260 16.37 6.83 6.51
CA ALA A 260 14.93 6.73 6.23
C ALA A 260 14.47 5.26 6.17
N LEU A 261 15.24 4.37 5.52
CA LEU A 261 14.98 2.93 5.49
C LEU A 261 14.97 2.33 6.90
N GLN A 262 15.96 2.66 7.75
CA GLN A 262 16.03 2.15 9.11
C GLN A 262 14.88 2.65 10.00
N LEU A 263 14.47 3.91 9.83
CA LEU A 263 13.28 4.47 10.52
C LEU A 263 11.98 3.76 10.10
N ALA A 264 11.95 3.22 8.88
CA ALA A 264 10.86 2.39 8.36
C ALA A 264 11.02 0.89 8.69
N GLY A 265 11.91 0.53 9.60
CA GLY A 265 12.10 -0.85 10.06
C GLY A 265 12.86 -1.77 9.09
N VAL A 266 13.52 -1.21 8.07
CA VAL A 266 14.36 -1.98 7.14
C VAL A 266 15.71 -2.28 7.78
N GLU A 267 16.14 -3.53 7.73
CA GLU A 267 17.46 -3.95 8.15
C GLU A 267 18.52 -3.57 7.10
N VAL A 268 19.49 -2.76 7.50
CA VAL A 268 20.62 -2.35 6.68
C VAL A 268 21.91 -2.82 7.32
N GLN A 269 22.69 -3.60 6.59
CA GLN A 269 24.00 -4.08 7.00
C GLN A 269 25.10 -3.15 6.47
N ARG A 270 26.23 -3.11 7.16
CA ARG A 270 27.41 -2.38 6.72
C ARG A 270 28.56 -3.37 6.51
N ALA A 271 29.17 -3.33 5.32
CA ALA A 271 30.28 -4.24 4.99
C ALA A 271 31.51 -3.92 5.82
N SER A 272 32.07 -4.92 6.53
CA SER A 272 33.28 -4.77 7.34
C SER A 272 34.56 -4.77 6.50
N ARG A 273 34.49 -5.27 5.25
CA ARG A 273 35.61 -5.35 4.29
C ARG A 273 35.14 -5.14 2.87
N ALA A 274 36.03 -4.84 1.96
CA ALA A 274 35.70 -4.82 0.53
C ALA A 274 35.24 -6.21 0.04
N PHE A 275 34.36 -6.24 -0.92
CA PHE A 275 33.81 -7.48 -1.47
C PHE A 275 33.43 -7.32 -2.95
N VAL A 276 33.15 -8.43 -3.63
CA VAL A 276 32.79 -8.46 -5.06
C VAL A 276 31.43 -9.13 -5.22
N VAL A 277 30.54 -8.51 -6.00
CA VAL A 277 29.25 -9.09 -6.41
C VAL A 277 29.10 -8.89 -7.92
N ALA A 278 28.78 -9.98 -8.63
CA ALA A 278 28.60 -9.98 -10.09
C ALA A 278 29.73 -9.27 -10.87
N GLY A 279 30.98 -9.46 -10.43
CA GLY A 279 32.17 -8.87 -11.05
C GLY A 279 32.43 -7.41 -10.70
N LYS A 280 31.58 -6.75 -9.93
CA LYS A 280 31.75 -5.37 -9.46
C LYS A 280 32.29 -5.36 -8.03
N SER A 281 33.35 -4.59 -7.79
CA SER A 281 33.96 -4.39 -6.47
C SER A 281 33.25 -3.30 -5.69
N TYR A 282 33.08 -3.50 -4.39
CA TYR A 282 32.49 -2.55 -3.45
C TYR A 282 33.43 -2.33 -2.27
N PRO A 283 33.65 -1.08 -1.84
CA PRO A 283 34.56 -0.80 -0.72
C PRO A 283 33.98 -1.25 0.62
N ALA A 284 34.87 -1.40 1.61
CA ALA A 284 34.46 -1.53 3.00
C ALA A 284 33.61 -0.34 3.44
N GLY A 285 32.61 -0.57 4.31
CA GLY A 285 31.68 0.45 4.75
C GLY A 285 30.46 0.59 3.85
N SER A 286 30.41 -0.01 2.65
CA SER A 286 29.23 -0.03 1.79
C SER A 286 28.02 -0.60 2.53
N PHE A 287 26.84 -0.02 2.29
CA PHE A 287 25.59 -0.50 2.88
C PHE A 287 24.99 -1.61 2.01
N VAL A 288 24.46 -2.63 2.65
CA VAL A 288 23.81 -3.77 2.01
C VAL A 288 22.40 -3.92 2.57
N VAL A 289 21.41 -3.82 1.70
CA VAL A 289 20.01 -4.02 2.03
C VAL A 289 19.53 -5.31 1.37
N ARG A 290 19.33 -6.35 2.15
CA ARG A 290 18.88 -7.65 1.63
C ARG A 290 17.37 -7.60 1.40
N ALA A 291 16.89 -8.32 0.37
CA ALA A 291 15.46 -8.41 0.06
C ALA A 291 14.75 -9.53 0.86
N ASP A 292 15.50 -10.41 1.53
CA ASP A 292 14.95 -11.50 2.35
C ASP A 292 14.65 -11.04 3.79
N GLN A 293 13.83 -10.00 3.90
CA GLN A 293 13.34 -9.47 5.16
C GLN A 293 11.82 -9.22 5.12
N ALA A 294 11.18 -9.12 6.28
CA ALA A 294 9.73 -9.07 6.39
C ALA A 294 9.10 -7.90 5.59
N PHE A 295 9.79 -6.77 5.51
CA PHE A 295 9.35 -5.58 4.79
C PHE A 295 9.94 -5.48 3.37
N ARG A 296 10.11 -6.63 2.70
CA ARG A 296 10.59 -6.71 1.32
C ARG A 296 9.81 -5.81 0.37
N ALA A 297 8.50 -5.70 0.55
CA ALA A 297 7.67 -4.82 -0.28
C ALA A 297 8.13 -3.37 -0.21
N HIS A 298 8.40 -2.86 0.99
CA HIS A 298 8.94 -1.52 1.20
C HIS A 298 10.35 -1.36 0.62
N VAL A 299 11.23 -2.33 0.85
CA VAL A 299 12.58 -2.32 0.27
C VAL A 299 12.51 -2.19 -1.25
N ARG A 300 11.70 -3.00 -1.91
CA ARG A 300 11.56 -2.93 -3.37
C ARG A 300 11.01 -1.60 -3.84
N ASP A 301 9.97 -1.12 -3.19
CA ASP A 301 9.31 0.13 -3.57
C ASP A 301 10.24 1.35 -3.44
N MET A 302 11.20 1.29 -2.50
CA MET A 302 12.19 2.35 -2.30
C MET A 302 13.38 2.29 -3.27
N PHE A 303 13.68 1.13 -3.85
CA PHE A 303 14.86 0.96 -4.72
C PHE A 303 14.51 0.78 -6.20
N GLU A 304 13.34 0.23 -6.52
CA GLU A 304 12.95 -0.03 -7.90
C GLU A 304 12.26 1.19 -8.53
N PRO A 305 12.39 1.39 -9.83
CA PRO A 305 11.60 2.40 -10.54
C PRO A 305 10.10 2.20 -10.35
N GLN A 306 9.37 3.28 -10.23
CA GLN A 306 7.91 3.25 -10.19
C GLN A 306 7.35 2.97 -11.59
N ASP A 307 6.74 1.81 -11.77
CA ASP A 307 6.10 1.35 -13.01
C ASP A 307 4.58 1.29 -12.79
N HIS A 308 3.97 2.48 -12.73
CA HIS A 308 2.55 2.66 -12.41
C HIS A 308 1.66 2.22 -13.57
N PRO A 309 0.62 1.40 -13.36
CA PRO A 309 -0.38 1.09 -14.38
C PRO A 309 -1.10 2.35 -14.86
N HIS A 310 -1.48 2.38 -16.12
CA HIS A 310 -2.39 3.42 -16.62
C HIS A 310 -3.78 3.20 -16.01
N ASP A 311 -4.33 4.22 -15.33
CA ASP A 311 -5.64 4.22 -14.66
C ASP A 311 -6.49 5.47 -15.01
#